data_eef517a17c25bf7355617d09c23a7015
#
_entry.id   eef517a17c25bf7355617d09c23a7015
#
_cell.length_a   1.000
_cell.length_b   1.000
_cell.length_c   1.000
_cell.angle_alpha   90.00
_cell.angle_beta   90.00
_cell.angle_gamma   90.00
#
_symmetry.space_group_name_H-M   'P 1'
#
loop_
_entity.id
_entity.type
_entity.pdbx_description
1 polymer ?
#
loop_
_entity_poly.entity_id
_entity_poly.type
_entity_poly.pdbx_seq_one_letter_code
_entity_poly.pdbx_strand_id
1 'polypeptide(L)'
;MASADIAAPDFKDAPYWWEAAPPSKAAVPALPDRPEVAIVGAGYCGLSAALELRRHGVGVLVVDAARIGNAASSLNGGMVAGSLKIDHAELARAFGPARATALLEESARCLTFLEELLEREAITCHYLRTGRFVGAHCPSAYAGLASRVETIKRLTGADAWLVPRRRQREEIDTDHYHGGMVAEASGALHPALYHRGLADAVRRAGALVAEETPVDAITRRAGGFTLRTSRGVVEAREVIVATNGYTGAVMPWLRRRLIPLGSYIIATEPLPPETARRLIPRGRMIVDTNRVLSYYRLSPDGTRVLYGGRASFRRATAREAAPRLHAMMVSVWPELARTRVTHAWTGNVAFTFDHVPHMGVHDGVHYAAGCQGSGVAMATYLGYQTALKIAGKSVAPCAFDALPFPTRPTYTGDPWFLPVVGSYYRLRDWLERRLAA
;
A
#
# COMPACT_ATOMS: atom_id res chain seq x y z
N MET A 1 -8.08 -28.22 19.80
CA MET A 1 -8.69 -28.65 18.54
C MET A 1 -7.60 -28.69 17.50
N ALA A 2 -7.32 -29.85 16.91
CA ALA A 2 -6.35 -29.98 15.81
C ALA A 2 -6.78 -29.04 14.68
N SER A 3 -5.87 -28.23 14.21
CA SER A 3 -6.04 -27.38 13.02
C SER A 3 -6.47 -28.30 11.88
N ALA A 4 -7.75 -28.29 11.50
CA ALA A 4 -8.15 -28.90 10.24
C ALA A 4 -7.25 -28.27 9.17
N ASP A 5 -6.71 -29.10 8.28
CA ASP A 5 -5.90 -28.60 7.17
C ASP A 5 -6.77 -27.69 6.30
N ILE A 6 -6.58 -26.37 6.46
CA ILE A 6 -7.33 -25.36 5.72
C ILE A 6 -6.82 -25.21 4.28
N ALA A 7 -5.70 -25.82 3.96
CA ALA A 7 -5.10 -25.70 2.63
C ALA A 7 -5.88 -26.54 1.61
N ALA A 8 -6.13 -25.97 0.45
CA ALA A 8 -6.62 -26.72 -0.71
C ALA A 8 -5.53 -27.67 -1.22
N PRO A 9 -5.88 -28.76 -1.93
CA PRO A 9 -4.88 -29.68 -2.50
C PRO A 9 -3.87 -29.00 -3.43
N ASP A 10 -4.29 -27.93 -4.10
CA ASP A 10 -3.50 -27.12 -5.03
C ASP A 10 -2.95 -25.83 -4.38
N PHE A 11 -2.82 -25.79 -3.06
CA PHE A 11 -2.34 -24.63 -2.31
C PHE A 11 -0.99 -24.12 -2.82
N LYS A 12 -0.93 -22.81 -3.06
CA LYS A 12 0.27 -22.08 -3.49
C LYS A 12 0.72 -21.10 -2.42
N ASP A 13 1.99 -21.21 -2.00
CA ASP A 13 2.65 -20.17 -1.18
C ASP A 13 3.13 -19.02 -2.09
N ALA A 14 2.14 -18.38 -2.73
CA ALA A 14 2.34 -17.36 -3.76
C ALA A 14 1.09 -16.47 -3.85
N PRO A 15 1.24 -15.23 -4.35
CA PRO A 15 0.09 -14.35 -4.59
C PRO A 15 -0.88 -14.91 -5.62
N TYR A 16 -2.17 -14.84 -5.34
CA TYR A 16 -3.23 -15.09 -6.34
C TYR A 16 -3.05 -14.25 -7.61
N TRP A 17 -2.52 -13.05 -7.44
CA TRP A 17 -2.27 -12.11 -8.54
C TRP A 17 -1.30 -12.65 -9.61
N TRP A 18 -0.43 -13.59 -9.26
CA TRP A 18 0.53 -14.16 -10.20
C TRP A 18 -0.07 -15.14 -11.19
N GLU A 19 -1.30 -15.57 -10.99
CA GLU A 19 -2.01 -16.36 -11.99
C GLU A 19 -2.24 -15.56 -13.29
N ALA A 20 -2.56 -14.26 -13.18
CA ALA A 20 -2.76 -13.37 -14.32
C ALA A 20 -1.49 -12.57 -14.69
N ALA A 21 -0.64 -12.24 -13.72
CA ALA A 21 0.54 -11.41 -13.92
C ALA A 21 1.71 -11.91 -13.05
N PRO A 22 2.39 -13.00 -13.45
CA PRO A 22 3.57 -13.49 -12.76
C PRO A 22 4.71 -12.46 -12.83
N PRO A 23 5.75 -12.61 -11.97
CA PRO A 23 6.94 -11.79 -12.03
C PRO A 23 7.56 -11.73 -13.42
N SER A 24 8.15 -10.58 -13.73
CA SER A 24 8.77 -10.31 -15.02
C SER A 24 9.81 -11.38 -15.38
N LYS A 25 9.86 -11.72 -16.67
CA LYS A 25 10.91 -12.55 -17.29
C LYS A 25 11.70 -11.76 -18.32
N ALA A 26 11.58 -10.43 -18.33
CA ALA A 26 12.28 -9.57 -19.26
C ALA A 26 13.81 -9.74 -19.13
N ALA A 27 14.51 -9.62 -20.25
CA ALA A 27 15.96 -9.55 -20.24
C ALA A 27 16.40 -8.29 -19.51
N VAL A 28 17.43 -8.41 -18.67
CA VAL A 28 17.97 -7.27 -17.93
C VAL A 28 18.91 -6.50 -18.83
N PRO A 29 18.65 -5.21 -19.14
CA PRO A 29 19.46 -4.42 -20.04
C PRO A 29 20.86 -4.17 -19.48
N ALA A 30 21.82 -3.82 -20.35
CA ALA A 30 23.10 -3.27 -19.91
C ALA A 30 22.86 -1.96 -19.12
N LEU A 31 23.71 -1.70 -18.13
CA LEU A 31 23.62 -0.47 -17.37
C LEU A 31 24.25 0.67 -18.20
N PRO A 32 23.60 1.84 -18.30
CA PRO A 32 24.21 3.02 -18.85
C PRO A 32 25.22 3.60 -17.86
N ASP A 33 26.33 4.12 -18.35
CA ASP A 33 27.38 4.69 -17.50
C ASP A 33 26.90 5.94 -16.74
N ARG A 34 26.11 6.80 -17.40
CA ARG A 34 25.73 8.13 -16.88
C ARG A 34 24.30 8.53 -17.19
N PRO A 35 23.28 7.92 -16.58
CA PRO A 35 21.92 8.44 -16.65
C PRO A 35 21.84 9.79 -15.91
N GLU A 36 20.94 10.69 -16.32
CA GLU A 36 20.71 11.93 -15.59
C GLU A 36 20.12 11.65 -14.20
N VAL A 37 19.16 10.75 -14.11
CA VAL A 37 18.54 10.33 -12.87
C VAL A 37 18.62 8.82 -12.72
N ALA A 38 19.14 8.36 -11.58
CA ALA A 38 19.06 6.95 -11.16
C ALA A 38 17.99 6.77 -10.09
N ILE A 39 17.08 5.80 -10.27
CA ILE A 39 16.00 5.50 -9.34
C ILE A 39 16.23 4.12 -8.75
N VAL A 40 16.32 4.05 -7.41
CA VAL A 40 16.47 2.80 -6.67
C VAL A 40 15.11 2.33 -6.18
N GLY A 41 14.61 1.25 -6.79
CA GLY A 41 13.31 0.65 -6.54
C GLY A 41 12.32 0.84 -7.69
N ALA A 42 11.95 -0.27 -8.35
CA ALA A 42 10.97 -0.33 -9.43
C ALA A 42 9.54 -0.62 -8.92
N GLY A 43 9.20 -0.12 -7.74
CA GLY A 43 7.82 -0.10 -7.23
C GLY A 43 6.99 1.03 -7.85
N TYR A 44 5.74 1.19 -7.42
CA TYR A 44 4.83 2.24 -7.91
C TYR A 44 5.47 3.64 -7.87
N CYS A 45 6.17 3.98 -6.81
CA CYS A 45 6.82 5.28 -6.65
C CYS A 45 7.93 5.49 -7.68
N GLY A 46 8.88 4.55 -7.79
CA GLY A 46 10.01 4.68 -8.70
C GLY A 46 9.58 4.65 -10.16
N LEU A 47 8.65 3.77 -10.53
CA LEU A 47 8.13 3.71 -11.89
C LEU A 47 7.33 4.96 -12.26
N SER A 48 6.50 5.49 -11.36
CA SER A 48 5.77 6.74 -11.61
C SER A 48 6.71 7.92 -11.77
N ALA A 49 7.77 8.00 -10.95
CA ALA A 49 8.80 9.01 -11.10
C ALA A 49 9.55 8.88 -12.44
N ALA A 50 9.92 7.66 -12.82
CA ALA A 50 10.59 7.39 -14.09
C ALA A 50 9.75 7.82 -15.29
N LEU A 51 8.47 7.48 -15.28
CA LEU A 51 7.53 7.83 -16.36
C LEU A 51 7.43 9.34 -16.53
N GLU A 52 7.27 10.08 -15.45
CA GLU A 52 7.12 11.54 -15.51
C GLU A 52 8.42 12.23 -15.91
N LEU A 53 9.57 11.81 -15.38
CA LEU A 53 10.88 12.32 -15.79
C LEU A 53 11.11 12.11 -17.29
N ARG A 54 10.76 10.94 -17.84
CA ARG A 54 10.86 10.66 -19.27
C ARG A 54 9.97 11.57 -20.11
N ARG A 55 8.79 11.95 -19.65
CA ARG A 55 7.91 12.93 -20.31
C ARG A 55 8.56 14.31 -20.41
N HIS A 56 9.43 14.65 -19.48
CA HIS A 56 10.21 15.88 -19.48
C HIS A 56 11.58 15.74 -20.18
N GLY A 57 11.80 14.64 -20.91
CA GLY A 57 13.03 14.41 -21.70
C GLY A 57 14.25 14.00 -20.87
N VAL A 58 14.11 13.74 -19.56
CA VAL A 58 15.23 13.38 -18.67
C VAL A 58 15.66 11.94 -18.90
N GLY A 59 16.95 11.67 -18.98
CA GLY A 59 17.54 10.33 -19.08
C GLY A 59 17.44 9.55 -17.76
N VAL A 60 16.69 8.43 -17.74
CA VAL A 60 16.36 7.70 -16.50
C VAL A 60 16.82 6.25 -16.56
N LEU A 61 17.50 5.81 -15.48
CA LEU A 61 17.72 4.41 -15.16
C LEU A 61 16.94 4.07 -13.87
N VAL A 62 16.11 3.04 -13.92
CA VAL A 62 15.51 2.42 -12.74
C VAL A 62 16.24 1.11 -12.44
N VAL A 63 16.69 0.92 -11.20
CA VAL A 63 17.31 -0.33 -10.73
C VAL A 63 16.47 -0.93 -9.61
N ASP A 64 16.29 -2.25 -9.60
CA ASP A 64 15.61 -2.98 -8.53
C ASP A 64 16.40 -4.23 -8.15
N ALA A 65 16.44 -4.54 -6.87
CA ALA A 65 17.09 -5.75 -6.35
C ALA A 65 16.38 -7.04 -6.75
N ALA A 66 15.09 -6.95 -7.10
CA ALA A 66 14.25 -8.08 -7.47
C ALA A 66 13.70 -7.89 -8.90
N ARG A 67 12.95 -8.88 -9.37
CA ARG A 67 12.14 -8.76 -10.57
C ARG A 67 10.86 -7.98 -10.30
N ILE A 68 10.37 -7.24 -11.28
CA ILE A 68 9.04 -6.61 -11.25
C ILE A 68 8.01 -7.71 -11.02
N GLY A 69 7.15 -7.50 -10.01
CA GLY A 69 6.19 -8.49 -9.56
C GLY A 69 6.55 -9.15 -8.21
N ASN A 70 7.78 -9.03 -7.73
CA ASN A 70 8.25 -9.73 -6.50
C ASN A 70 8.17 -8.90 -5.21
N ALA A 71 7.62 -7.68 -5.23
CA ALA A 71 7.57 -6.82 -4.05
C ALA A 71 6.18 -6.23 -3.82
N ALA A 72 6.02 -5.42 -2.77
CA ALA A 72 4.74 -4.90 -2.27
C ALA A 72 3.82 -4.29 -3.35
N SER A 73 4.37 -3.76 -4.44
CA SER A 73 3.58 -3.21 -5.56
C SER A 73 2.73 -4.25 -6.28
N SER A 74 3.11 -5.54 -6.23
CA SER A 74 2.32 -6.64 -6.80
C SER A 74 1.70 -7.54 -5.73
N LEU A 75 2.12 -7.39 -4.46
CA LEU A 75 1.71 -8.27 -3.35
C LEU A 75 0.61 -7.65 -2.47
N ASN A 76 0.16 -6.43 -2.74
CA ASN A 76 -0.87 -5.77 -1.95
C ASN A 76 -2.29 -6.27 -2.27
N GLY A 77 -3.29 -5.85 -1.49
CA GLY A 77 -4.69 -6.27 -1.66
C GLY A 77 -5.43 -5.62 -2.82
N GLY A 78 -4.79 -4.76 -3.62
CA GLY A 78 -5.43 -4.06 -4.73
C GLY A 78 -6.47 -3.03 -4.30
N MET A 79 -6.42 -2.57 -3.05
CA MET A 79 -7.32 -1.54 -2.53
C MET A 79 -6.75 -0.15 -2.77
N VAL A 80 -7.56 0.73 -3.33
CA VAL A 80 -7.18 2.09 -3.69
C VAL A 80 -8.01 3.09 -2.92
N ALA A 81 -7.35 4.06 -2.28
CA ALA A 81 -8.02 5.16 -1.61
C ALA A 81 -7.11 6.39 -1.57
N GLY A 82 -7.72 7.55 -1.76
CA GLY A 82 -7.08 8.85 -1.54
C GLY A 82 -7.34 9.33 -0.11
N SER A 83 -6.79 8.66 0.91
CA SER A 83 -7.03 9.04 2.31
C SER A 83 -5.87 8.67 3.22
N LEU A 84 -5.63 9.51 4.21
CA LEU A 84 -4.73 9.22 5.32
C LEU A 84 -5.44 8.37 6.40
N LYS A 85 -4.67 7.69 7.22
CA LYS A 85 -5.16 6.91 8.37
C LYS A 85 -5.21 7.70 9.68
N ILE A 86 -4.76 8.92 9.66
CA ILE A 86 -4.75 9.88 10.75
C ILE A 86 -5.84 10.92 10.50
N ASP A 87 -6.51 11.37 11.54
CA ASP A 87 -7.61 12.34 11.43
C ASP A 87 -7.11 13.80 11.37
N HIS A 88 -8.02 14.71 11.00
CA HIS A 88 -7.68 16.13 10.88
C HIS A 88 -7.22 16.74 12.20
N ALA A 89 -7.83 16.36 13.33
CA ALA A 89 -7.48 16.93 14.63
C ALA A 89 -6.07 16.49 15.09
N GLU A 90 -5.71 15.24 14.83
CA GLU A 90 -4.35 14.74 15.09
C GLU A 90 -3.31 15.39 14.19
N LEU A 91 -3.61 15.55 12.89
CA LEU A 91 -2.76 16.28 11.96
C LEU A 91 -2.59 17.74 12.37
N ALA A 92 -3.68 18.41 12.77
CA ALA A 92 -3.65 19.81 13.20
C ALA A 92 -2.81 20.02 14.46
N ARG A 93 -2.83 19.07 15.38
CA ARG A 93 -1.96 19.10 16.57
C ARG A 93 -0.48 18.92 16.20
N ALA A 94 -0.17 18.09 15.21
CA ALA A 94 1.20 17.79 14.81
C ALA A 94 1.82 18.85 13.87
N PHE A 95 1.03 19.40 12.94
CA PHE A 95 1.53 20.21 11.82
C PHE A 95 0.84 21.59 11.71
N GLY A 96 -0.13 21.89 12.57
CA GLY A 96 -0.98 23.06 12.48
C GLY A 96 -2.19 22.86 11.54
N PRO A 97 -3.29 23.63 11.71
CA PRO A 97 -4.56 23.41 11.02
C PRO A 97 -4.46 23.58 9.49
N ALA A 98 -3.74 24.58 9.01
CA ALA A 98 -3.58 24.83 7.58
C ALA A 98 -2.84 23.65 6.88
N ARG A 99 -1.77 23.16 7.49
CA ARG A 99 -1.03 22.01 6.94
C ARG A 99 -1.83 20.73 7.03
N ALA A 100 -2.62 20.53 8.08
CA ALA A 100 -3.51 19.38 8.23
C ALA A 100 -4.54 19.33 7.09
N THR A 101 -5.16 20.46 6.76
CA THR A 101 -6.10 20.57 5.65
C THR A 101 -5.40 20.25 4.32
N ALA A 102 -4.24 20.88 4.06
CA ALA A 102 -3.49 20.64 2.83
C ALA A 102 -3.08 19.16 2.66
N LEU A 103 -2.67 18.47 3.73
CA LEU A 103 -2.31 17.05 3.70
C LEU A 103 -3.51 16.17 3.33
N LEU A 104 -4.71 16.46 3.83
CA LEU A 104 -5.92 15.70 3.51
C LEU A 104 -6.40 15.97 2.08
N GLU A 105 -6.39 17.23 1.63
CA GLU A 105 -6.71 17.59 0.25
C GLU A 105 -5.74 16.95 -0.74
N GLU A 106 -4.45 17.03 -0.46
CA GLU A 106 -3.41 16.38 -1.28
C GLU A 106 -3.58 14.87 -1.34
N SER A 107 -3.95 14.24 -0.20
CA SER A 107 -4.21 12.79 -0.19
C SER A 107 -5.40 12.39 -1.06
N ALA A 108 -6.43 13.23 -1.15
CA ALA A 108 -7.58 12.99 -2.02
C ALA A 108 -7.20 13.04 -3.51
N ARG A 109 -6.29 13.94 -3.90
CA ARG A 109 -5.78 14.05 -5.28
C ARG A 109 -5.06 12.77 -5.75
N CYS A 110 -4.51 11.98 -4.83
CA CYS A 110 -3.84 10.73 -5.19
C CYS A 110 -4.73 9.76 -5.95
N LEU A 111 -6.02 9.68 -5.61
CA LEU A 111 -6.97 8.80 -6.30
C LEU A 111 -7.25 9.29 -7.72
N THR A 112 -7.59 10.57 -7.87
CA THR A 112 -7.85 11.19 -9.17
C THR A 112 -6.63 11.07 -10.09
N PHE A 113 -5.44 11.36 -9.57
CA PHE A 113 -4.19 11.19 -10.32
C PHE A 113 -3.98 9.75 -10.81
N LEU A 114 -4.28 8.75 -9.96
CA LEU A 114 -4.17 7.35 -10.38
C LEU A 114 -5.16 7.04 -11.50
N GLU A 115 -6.42 7.48 -11.39
CA GLU A 115 -7.45 7.26 -12.41
C GLU A 115 -7.03 7.87 -13.76
N GLU A 116 -6.56 9.11 -13.74
CA GLU A 116 -6.01 9.80 -14.93
C GLU A 116 -4.78 9.09 -15.52
N LEU A 117 -3.91 8.55 -14.66
CA LEU A 117 -2.73 7.80 -15.09
C LEU A 117 -3.13 6.49 -15.78
N LEU A 118 -4.10 5.76 -15.23
CA LEU A 118 -4.58 4.51 -15.82
C LEU A 118 -5.18 4.75 -17.21
N GLU A 119 -5.97 5.79 -17.36
CA GLU A 119 -6.56 6.19 -18.64
C GLU A 119 -5.48 6.64 -19.63
N ARG A 120 -4.64 7.58 -19.25
CA ARG A 120 -3.59 8.17 -20.09
C ARG A 120 -2.59 7.15 -20.61
N GLU A 121 -2.22 6.17 -19.79
CA GLU A 121 -1.28 5.10 -20.17
C GLU A 121 -1.95 3.85 -20.71
N ALA A 122 -3.29 3.85 -20.82
CA ALA A 122 -4.10 2.71 -21.23
C ALA A 122 -3.77 1.44 -20.42
N ILE A 123 -3.62 1.57 -19.09
CA ILE A 123 -3.29 0.45 -18.21
C ILE A 123 -4.55 -0.34 -17.85
N THR A 124 -4.69 -1.52 -18.40
CA THR A 124 -5.79 -2.44 -18.09
C THR A 124 -5.43 -3.27 -16.86
N CYS A 125 -6.07 -3.00 -15.71
CA CYS A 125 -5.79 -3.66 -14.45
C CYS A 125 -7.05 -3.95 -13.60
N HIS A 126 -8.21 -4.15 -14.24
CA HIS A 126 -9.51 -4.37 -13.58
C HIS A 126 -9.82 -3.30 -12.52
N TYR A 127 -9.48 -2.04 -12.80
CA TYR A 127 -9.83 -0.95 -11.91
C TYR A 127 -11.32 -0.70 -11.92
N LEU A 128 -11.92 -0.65 -10.72
CA LEU A 128 -13.32 -0.31 -10.50
C LEU A 128 -13.42 0.64 -9.31
N ARG A 129 -14.19 1.72 -9.46
CA ARG A 129 -14.51 2.63 -8.36
C ARG A 129 -15.66 2.05 -7.55
N THR A 130 -15.36 1.09 -6.67
CA THR A 130 -16.35 0.32 -5.89
C THR A 130 -16.78 1.01 -4.61
N GLY A 131 -16.09 2.07 -4.21
CA GLY A 131 -16.18 2.59 -2.85
C GLY A 131 -15.60 1.63 -1.81
N ARG A 132 -15.60 2.07 -0.56
CA ARG A 132 -15.09 1.32 0.59
C ARG A 132 -16.09 1.37 1.74
N PHE A 133 -16.39 0.22 2.34
CA PHE A 133 -17.08 0.14 3.61
C PHE A 133 -16.06 -0.01 4.75
N VAL A 134 -16.21 0.82 5.80
CA VAL A 134 -15.41 0.76 7.03
C VAL A 134 -16.30 0.24 8.15
N GLY A 135 -16.15 -1.04 8.51
CA GLY A 135 -16.94 -1.69 9.54
C GLY A 135 -16.50 -1.31 10.95
N ALA A 136 -17.42 -0.86 11.77
CA ALA A 136 -17.16 -0.51 13.17
C ALA A 136 -17.12 -1.76 14.04
N HIS A 137 -15.99 -2.02 14.71
CA HIS A 137 -15.81 -3.20 15.55
C HIS A 137 -16.55 -3.11 16.91
N CYS A 138 -17.02 -1.92 17.29
CA CYS A 138 -17.81 -1.66 18.50
C CYS A 138 -18.65 -0.38 18.33
N PRO A 139 -19.67 -0.13 19.19
CA PRO A 139 -20.53 1.05 19.11
C PRO A 139 -19.79 2.39 19.22
N SER A 140 -18.77 2.50 20.07
CA SER A 140 -17.97 3.73 20.19
C SER A 140 -17.17 4.01 18.93
N ALA A 141 -16.64 2.98 18.26
CA ALA A 141 -16.00 3.11 16.97
C ALA A 141 -16.98 3.61 15.88
N TYR A 142 -18.23 3.12 15.91
CA TYR A 142 -19.28 3.59 15.00
C TYR A 142 -19.57 5.09 15.21
N ALA A 143 -19.74 5.53 16.47
CA ALA A 143 -19.95 6.93 16.80
C ALA A 143 -18.79 7.82 16.29
N GLY A 144 -17.55 7.36 16.38
CA GLY A 144 -16.36 8.06 15.87
C GLY A 144 -16.32 8.21 14.36
N LEU A 145 -17.05 7.39 13.59
CA LEU A 145 -17.08 7.50 12.13
C LEU A 145 -17.85 8.75 11.64
N ALA A 146 -18.74 9.34 12.45
CA ALA A 146 -19.52 10.52 12.05
C ALA A 146 -18.61 11.71 11.71
N SER A 147 -17.66 12.03 12.57
CA SER A 147 -16.70 13.14 12.34
C SER A 147 -15.83 12.89 11.10
N ARG A 148 -15.54 11.62 10.82
CA ARG A 148 -14.77 11.23 9.64
C ARG A 148 -15.58 11.41 8.35
N VAL A 149 -16.87 11.08 8.35
CA VAL A 149 -17.79 11.34 7.23
C VAL A 149 -17.84 12.83 6.93
N GLU A 150 -18.07 13.69 7.94
CA GLU A 150 -18.10 15.13 7.77
C GLU A 150 -16.77 15.70 7.24
N THR A 151 -15.65 15.20 7.74
CA THR A 151 -14.33 15.59 7.25
C THR A 151 -14.11 15.23 5.78
N ILE A 152 -14.49 14.02 5.37
CA ILE A 152 -14.39 13.60 3.96
C ILE A 152 -15.22 14.54 3.07
N LYS A 153 -16.50 14.73 3.39
CA LYS A 153 -17.38 15.60 2.61
C LYS A 153 -16.83 17.01 2.47
N ARG A 154 -16.44 17.60 3.59
CA ARG A 154 -15.98 19.00 3.64
C ARG A 154 -14.67 19.24 2.90
N LEU A 155 -13.69 18.34 3.05
CA LEU A 155 -12.34 18.55 2.52
C LEU A 155 -12.13 17.98 1.13
N THR A 156 -12.89 16.97 0.73
CA THR A 156 -12.67 16.29 -0.56
C THR A 156 -13.86 16.41 -1.51
N GLY A 157 -15.02 16.88 -1.03
CA GLY A 157 -16.26 16.90 -1.80
C GLY A 157 -16.80 15.50 -2.15
N ALA A 158 -16.14 14.45 -1.68
CA ALA A 158 -16.54 13.07 -2.01
C ALA A 158 -17.70 12.61 -1.14
N ASP A 159 -18.57 11.78 -1.71
CA ASP A 159 -19.68 11.19 -1.00
C ASP A 159 -19.20 10.19 0.06
N ALA A 160 -19.71 10.39 1.28
CA ALA A 160 -19.53 9.47 2.39
C ALA A 160 -20.78 9.52 3.30
N TRP A 161 -21.14 8.39 3.92
CA TRP A 161 -22.27 8.33 4.85
C TRP A 161 -22.12 7.21 5.86
N LEU A 162 -22.84 7.34 6.97
CA LEU A 162 -22.97 6.30 7.97
C LEU A 162 -23.96 5.23 7.51
N VAL A 163 -23.63 3.97 7.79
CA VAL A 163 -24.50 2.81 7.57
C VAL A 163 -24.83 2.24 8.96
N PRO A 164 -26.08 2.38 9.43
CA PRO A 164 -26.46 1.84 10.73
C PRO A 164 -26.47 0.30 10.72
N ARG A 165 -26.31 -0.33 11.88
CA ARG A 165 -26.21 -1.79 12.02
C ARG A 165 -27.36 -2.54 11.33
N ARG A 166 -28.59 -2.03 11.39
CA ARG A 166 -29.78 -2.63 10.73
C ARG A 166 -29.68 -2.67 9.20
N ARG A 167 -28.82 -1.84 8.60
CA ARG A 167 -28.62 -1.76 7.14
C ARG A 167 -27.25 -2.27 6.68
N GLN A 168 -26.38 -2.71 7.60
CA GLN A 168 -25.02 -3.12 7.22
C GLN A 168 -24.98 -4.28 6.24
N ARG A 169 -26.03 -5.15 6.22
CA ARG A 169 -26.12 -6.27 5.28
C ARG A 169 -26.31 -5.83 3.83
N GLU A 170 -26.62 -4.56 3.57
CA GLU A 170 -26.62 -3.98 2.23
C GLU A 170 -25.19 -3.80 1.68
N GLU A 171 -24.19 -3.75 2.55
CA GLU A 171 -22.78 -3.55 2.23
C GLU A 171 -21.92 -4.80 2.48
N ILE A 172 -22.23 -5.51 3.56
CA ILE A 172 -21.55 -6.75 3.97
C ILE A 172 -22.51 -7.64 4.77
N ASP A 173 -22.70 -8.88 4.35
CA ASP A 173 -23.61 -9.83 4.99
C ASP A 173 -22.95 -10.49 6.21
N THR A 174 -22.99 -9.79 7.34
CA THR A 174 -22.44 -10.27 8.63
C THR A 174 -23.05 -9.52 9.80
N ASP A 175 -23.03 -10.14 10.98
CA ASP A 175 -23.37 -9.50 12.26
C ASP A 175 -22.10 -9.06 13.04
N HIS A 176 -20.90 -9.25 12.45
CA HIS A 176 -19.61 -8.99 13.09
C HIS A 176 -19.40 -7.52 13.46
N TYR A 177 -20.02 -6.58 12.73
CA TYR A 177 -19.87 -5.14 12.91
C TYR A 177 -21.08 -4.49 13.59
N HIS A 178 -20.86 -3.28 14.11
CA HIS A 178 -21.88 -2.42 14.72
C HIS A 178 -22.32 -1.29 13.75
N GLY A 179 -22.48 -1.60 12.47
CA GLY A 179 -22.63 -0.64 11.41
C GLY A 179 -21.27 -0.22 10.85
N GLY A 180 -21.23 0.92 10.16
CA GLY A 180 -20.00 1.42 9.54
C GLY A 180 -20.20 2.72 8.79
N MET A 181 -19.25 3.05 7.94
CA MET A 181 -19.37 4.13 6.97
C MET A 181 -19.00 3.67 5.57
N VAL A 182 -19.59 4.26 4.57
CA VAL A 182 -19.17 4.17 3.17
C VAL A 182 -18.38 5.42 2.79
N ALA A 183 -17.32 5.25 2.00
CA ALA A 183 -16.57 6.31 1.32
C ALA A 183 -16.46 5.96 -0.16
N GLU A 184 -17.13 6.72 -1.03
CA GLU A 184 -17.19 6.45 -2.47
C GLU A 184 -15.87 6.74 -3.19
N ALA A 185 -15.06 7.69 -2.70
CA ALA A 185 -13.74 7.98 -3.24
C ALA A 185 -12.73 6.88 -2.92
N SER A 186 -13.00 5.67 -3.39
CA SER A 186 -12.17 4.49 -3.22
C SER A 186 -12.43 3.50 -4.35
N GLY A 187 -11.46 2.71 -4.69
CA GLY A 187 -11.54 1.73 -5.77
C GLY A 187 -10.77 0.46 -5.49
N ALA A 188 -10.90 -0.48 -6.37
CA ALA A 188 -10.19 -1.74 -6.35
C ALA A 188 -9.55 -2.02 -7.71
N LEU A 189 -8.37 -2.62 -7.73
CA LEU A 189 -7.69 -3.03 -8.96
C LEU A 189 -6.94 -4.36 -8.76
N HIS A 190 -6.39 -4.89 -9.84
CA HIS A 190 -5.47 -6.02 -9.81
C HIS A 190 -4.02 -5.49 -9.72
N PRO A 191 -3.36 -5.58 -8.55
CA PRO A 191 -2.12 -4.85 -8.30
C PRO A 191 -0.94 -5.30 -9.18
N ALA A 192 -0.85 -6.60 -9.50
CA ALA A 192 0.23 -7.09 -10.35
C ALA A 192 0.03 -6.68 -11.83
N LEU A 193 -1.20 -6.61 -12.34
CA LEU A 193 -1.48 -6.06 -13.67
C LEU A 193 -1.19 -4.56 -13.72
N TYR A 194 -1.57 -3.80 -12.68
CA TYR A 194 -1.23 -2.39 -12.60
C TYR A 194 0.29 -2.17 -12.58
N HIS A 195 1.02 -2.90 -11.74
CA HIS A 195 2.47 -2.78 -11.64
C HIS A 195 3.17 -3.12 -12.96
N ARG A 196 2.75 -4.19 -13.63
CA ARG A 196 3.26 -4.58 -14.96
C ARG A 196 2.95 -3.51 -16.00
N GLY A 197 1.70 -3.04 -16.07
CA GLY A 197 1.30 -2.01 -17.02
C GLY A 197 2.06 -0.70 -16.84
N LEU A 198 2.31 -0.29 -15.59
CA LEU A 198 3.12 0.89 -15.28
C LEU A 198 4.60 0.69 -15.71
N ALA A 199 5.18 -0.48 -15.46
CA ALA A 199 6.53 -0.80 -15.90
C ALA A 199 6.65 -0.79 -17.43
N ASP A 200 5.65 -1.31 -18.13
CA ASP A 200 5.60 -1.32 -19.58
C ASP A 200 5.46 0.12 -20.14
N ALA A 201 4.65 0.98 -19.49
CA ALA A 201 4.57 2.40 -19.84
C ALA A 201 5.93 3.12 -19.69
N VAL A 202 6.66 2.84 -18.60
CA VAL A 202 8.00 3.36 -18.35
C VAL A 202 9.00 2.95 -19.42
N ARG A 203 8.96 1.66 -19.84
CA ARG A 203 9.81 1.15 -20.91
C ARG A 203 9.45 1.77 -22.26
N ARG A 204 8.16 1.90 -22.58
CA ARG A 204 7.70 2.60 -23.82
C ARG A 204 8.14 4.06 -23.85
N ALA A 205 8.19 4.73 -22.70
CA ALA A 205 8.71 6.09 -22.58
C ALA A 205 10.24 6.19 -22.70
N GLY A 206 10.95 5.06 -22.87
CA GLY A 206 12.39 4.99 -23.11
C GLY A 206 13.23 5.03 -21.84
N ALA A 207 12.69 4.76 -20.65
CA ALA A 207 13.50 4.53 -19.47
C ALA A 207 14.10 3.12 -19.48
N LEU A 208 15.32 2.98 -19.01
CA LEU A 208 15.94 1.68 -18.77
C LEU A 208 15.49 1.15 -17.38
N VAL A 209 15.05 -0.10 -17.34
CA VAL A 209 14.64 -0.77 -16.10
C VAL A 209 15.47 -2.02 -15.91
N ALA A 210 16.47 -1.94 -15.04
CA ALA A 210 17.39 -3.02 -14.71
C ALA A 210 16.93 -3.75 -13.44
N GLU A 211 16.27 -4.87 -13.64
CA GLU A 211 15.84 -5.80 -12.59
C GLU A 211 17.05 -6.63 -12.08
N GLU A 212 16.92 -7.29 -10.92
CA GLU A 212 18.00 -8.11 -10.31
C GLU A 212 19.33 -7.35 -10.19
N THR A 213 19.23 -6.04 -9.90
CA THR A 213 20.35 -5.12 -9.82
C THR A 213 20.33 -4.39 -8.47
N PRO A 214 20.62 -5.08 -7.35
CA PRO A 214 20.68 -4.45 -6.04
C PRO A 214 21.75 -3.36 -6.00
N VAL A 215 21.44 -2.26 -5.29
CA VAL A 215 22.37 -1.17 -5.00
C VAL A 215 22.91 -1.36 -3.60
N ASP A 216 24.23 -1.45 -3.47
CA ASP A 216 24.92 -1.63 -2.19
C ASP A 216 25.28 -0.29 -1.52
N ALA A 217 25.59 0.73 -2.32
CA ALA A 217 25.98 2.04 -1.81
C ALA A 217 25.64 3.16 -2.79
N ILE A 218 25.27 4.31 -2.22
CA ILE A 218 25.16 5.60 -2.92
C ILE A 218 26.18 6.54 -2.31
N THR A 219 27.08 7.06 -3.12
CA THR A 219 28.14 7.96 -2.65
C THR A 219 28.06 9.28 -3.40
N ARG A 220 27.98 10.40 -2.68
CA ARG A 220 27.98 11.73 -3.28
C ARG A 220 29.35 12.05 -3.87
N ARG A 221 29.38 12.72 -5.03
CA ARG A 221 30.57 13.18 -5.73
C ARG A 221 30.38 14.63 -6.19
N ALA A 222 31.45 15.23 -6.69
CA ALA A 222 31.34 16.52 -7.38
C ALA A 222 30.45 16.33 -8.62
N GLY A 223 29.33 17.08 -8.68
CA GLY A 223 28.39 17.04 -9.80
C GLY A 223 27.39 15.88 -9.82
N GLY A 224 27.26 15.07 -8.75
CA GLY A 224 26.25 13.99 -8.70
C GLY A 224 26.58 12.88 -7.72
N PHE A 225 26.29 11.65 -8.13
CA PHE A 225 26.37 10.45 -7.28
C PHE A 225 26.98 9.27 -8.03
N THR A 226 27.64 8.41 -7.29
CA THR A 226 28.06 7.08 -7.73
C THR A 226 27.22 6.03 -7.00
N LEU A 227 26.52 5.17 -7.76
CA LEU A 227 25.81 4.01 -7.28
C LEU A 227 26.64 2.75 -7.53
N ARG A 228 26.97 2.01 -6.48
CA ARG A 228 27.57 0.69 -6.62
C ARG A 228 26.46 -0.35 -6.64
N THR A 229 26.40 -1.10 -7.72
CA THR A 229 25.43 -2.18 -7.92
C THR A 229 26.13 -3.53 -8.05
N SER A 230 25.39 -4.62 -7.93
CA SER A 230 25.91 -5.98 -8.19
C SER A 230 26.39 -6.19 -9.63
N ARG A 231 26.01 -5.28 -10.57
CA ARG A 231 26.29 -5.40 -12.00
C ARG A 231 27.24 -4.32 -12.54
N GLY A 232 27.84 -3.55 -11.64
CA GLY A 232 28.77 -2.48 -12.00
C GLY A 232 28.45 -1.15 -11.29
N VAL A 233 29.14 -0.12 -11.71
CA VAL A 233 29.06 1.23 -11.17
C VAL A 233 28.26 2.11 -12.13
N VAL A 234 27.36 2.92 -11.60
CA VAL A 234 26.56 3.91 -12.35
C VAL A 234 26.83 5.28 -11.75
N GLU A 235 27.13 6.27 -12.60
CA GLU A 235 27.22 7.68 -12.20
C GLU A 235 25.92 8.40 -12.61
N ALA A 236 25.29 9.12 -11.70
CA ALA A 236 24.06 9.86 -11.98
C ALA A 236 24.12 11.27 -11.38
N ARG A 237 23.47 12.24 -12.05
CA ARG A 237 23.38 13.61 -11.52
C ARG A 237 22.44 13.68 -10.32
N GLU A 238 21.31 12.99 -10.39
CA GLU A 238 20.31 12.92 -9.35
C GLU A 238 19.99 11.47 -8.98
N VAL A 239 19.58 11.24 -7.74
CA VAL A 239 19.18 9.92 -7.26
C VAL A 239 17.86 10.00 -6.53
N ILE A 240 16.95 9.05 -6.82
CA ILE A 240 15.72 8.83 -6.07
C ILE A 240 15.81 7.47 -5.36
N VAL A 241 15.57 7.43 -4.05
CA VAL A 241 15.36 6.19 -3.28
C VAL A 241 13.88 5.99 -3.05
N ALA A 242 13.30 4.99 -3.74
CA ALA A 242 11.89 4.65 -3.76
C ALA A 242 11.61 3.23 -3.21
N THR A 243 12.45 2.77 -2.28
CA THR A 243 12.45 1.40 -1.75
C THR A 243 11.44 1.16 -0.63
N ASN A 244 10.84 2.21 -0.07
CA ASN A 244 9.78 2.15 0.95
C ASN A 244 10.05 1.10 2.05
N GLY A 245 9.16 0.11 2.26
CA GLY A 245 9.30 -0.94 3.28
C GLY A 245 10.46 -1.93 3.06
N TYR A 246 11.22 -1.77 1.99
CA TYR A 246 12.40 -2.57 1.66
C TYR A 246 13.70 -1.76 1.76
N THR A 247 13.66 -0.55 2.33
CA THR A 247 14.83 0.30 2.53
C THR A 247 15.85 -0.38 3.44
N GLY A 248 16.99 -0.75 2.85
CA GLY A 248 18.11 -1.40 3.53
C GLY A 248 19.20 -0.43 3.95
N ALA A 249 20.45 -0.92 3.96
CA ALA A 249 21.63 -0.15 4.32
C ALA A 249 22.00 0.93 3.28
N VAL A 250 21.42 0.91 2.09
CA VAL A 250 21.70 1.89 1.01
C VAL A 250 21.37 3.32 1.43
N MET A 251 20.37 3.51 2.31
CA MET A 251 20.02 4.81 2.87
C MET A 251 19.69 4.69 4.37
N PRO A 252 20.69 4.62 5.26
CA PRO A 252 20.51 4.39 6.71
C PRO A 252 19.63 5.44 7.38
N TRP A 253 19.70 6.70 6.91
CA TRP A 253 18.88 7.79 7.41
C TRP A 253 17.39 7.53 7.18
N LEU A 254 16.99 7.06 5.98
CA LEU A 254 15.62 6.72 5.65
C LEU A 254 15.16 5.45 6.38
N ARG A 255 16.02 4.41 6.42
CA ARG A 255 15.74 3.16 7.14
C ARG A 255 15.32 3.38 8.58
N ARG A 256 15.98 4.30 9.31
CA ARG A 256 15.66 4.62 10.71
C ARG A 256 14.36 5.40 10.91
N ARG A 257 13.66 5.76 9.85
CA ARG A 257 12.37 6.49 9.85
C ARG A 257 11.20 5.65 9.39
N LEU A 258 11.48 4.49 8.84
CA LEU A 258 10.48 3.57 8.32
C LEU A 258 10.36 2.34 9.21
N ILE A 259 9.12 1.97 9.53
CA ILE A 259 8.77 0.78 10.29
C ILE A 259 8.21 -0.24 9.30
N PRO A 260 9.04 -1.19 8.80
CA PRO A 260 8.56 -2.25 7.94
C PRO A 260 7.69 -3.22 8.74
N LEU A 261 6.49 -3.48 8.24
CA LEU A 261 5.51 -4.37 8.85
C LEU A 261 4.98 -5.36 7.82
N GLY A 262 5.07 -6.65 8.12
CA GLY A 262 4.49 -7.71 7.29
C GLY A 262 2.95 -7.62 7.27
N SER A 263 2.39 -7.65 6.08
CA SER A 263 0.97 -7.79 5.84
C SER A 263 0.72 -9.09 5.10
N TYR A 264 -0.25 -9.87 5.55
CA TYR A 264 -0.52 -11.22 5.05
C TYR A 264 -1.88 -11.26 4.38
N ILE A 265 -2.01 -12.02 3.31
CA ILE A 265 -3.27 -12.18 2.58
C ILE A 265 -3.45 -13.67 2.26
N ILE A 266 -4.70 -14.13 2.32
CA ILE A 266 -5.14 -15.42 1.80
C ILE A 266 -6.18 -15.22 0.71
N ALA A 267 -6.26 -16.17 -0.23
CA ALA A 267 -7.37 -16.30 -1.17
C ALA A 267 -8.07 -17.65 -0.94
N THR A 268 -9.39 -17.60 -0.89
CA THR A 268 -10.20 -18.82 -0.79
C THR A 268 -10.19 -19.62 -2.11
N GLU A 269 -10.64 -20.83 -2.07
CA GLU A 269 -11.16 -21.53 -3.27
C GLU A 269 -12.34 -20.76 -3.85
N PRO A 270 -12.73 -21.02 -5.12
CA PRO A 270 -13.91 -20.37 -5.69
C PRO A 270 -15.17 -20.71 -4.87
N LEU A 271 -15.93 -19.68 -4.56
CA LEU A 271 -17.21 -19.78 -3.88
C LEU A 271 -18.34 -19.90 -4.92
N PRO A 272 -19.47 -20.51 -4.56
CA PRO A 272 -20.68 -20.41 -5.38
C PRO A 272 -21.01 -18.93 -5.67
N PRO A 273 -21.37 -18.57 -6.89
CA PRO A 273 -21.57 -17.16 -7.28
C PRO A 273 -22.61 -16.42 -6.44
N GLU A 274 -23.67 -17.10 -6.00
CA GLU A 274 -24.68 -16.54 -5.09
C GLU A 274 -24.10 -16.25 -3.72
N THR A 275 -23.22 -17.12 -3.19
CA THR A 275 -22.53 -16.91 -1.91
C THR A 275 -21.63 -15.69 -2.00
N ALA A 276 -20.74 -15.61 -2.99
CA ALA A 276 -19.82 -14.49 -3.15
C ALA A 276 -20.56 -13.15 -3.25
N ARG A 277 -21.63 -13.08 -4.08
CA ARG A 277 -22.45 -11.88 -4.22
C ARG A 277 -23.18 -11.50 -2.95
N ARG A 278 -23.63 -12.47 -2.15
CA ARG A 278 -24.31 -12.22 -0.88
C ARG A 278 -23.33 -11.69 0.18
N LEU A 279 -22.13 -12.24 0.27
CA LEU A 279 -21.14 -11.82 1.28
C LEU A 279 -20.77 -10.33 1.18
N ILE A 280 -20.61 -9.80 -0.03
CA ILE A 280 -20.31 -8.39 -0.31
C ILE A 280 -21.18 -7.88 -1.44
N PRO A 281 -22.45 -7.54 -1.17
CA PRO A 281 -23.48 -7.32 -2.22
C PRO A 281 -23.12 -6.21 -3.23
N ARG A 282 -22.36 -5.21 -2.80
CA ARG A 282 -21.95 -4.09 -3.66
C ARG A 282 -20.52 -4.22 -4.19
N GLY A 283 -19.85 -5.36 -3.94
CA GLY A 283 -18.46 -5.56 -4.38
C GLY A 283 -17.47 -4.56 -3.79
N ARG A 284 -17.81 -3.88 -2.69
CA ARG A 284 -16.95 -2.86 -2.06
C ARG A 284 -15.70 -3.48 -1.47
N MET A 285 -14.68 -2.66 -1.35
CA MET A 285 -13.57 -2.97 -0.46
C MET A 285 -14.03 -2.84 0.98
N ILE A 286 -13.68 -3.79 1.83
CA ILE A 286 -14.01 -3.77 3.25
C ILE A 286 -12.74 -3.58 4.07
N VAL A 287 -12.80 -2.71 5.06
CA VAL A 287 -11.80 -2.58 6.13
C VAL A 287 -12.54 -2.44 7.46
N ASP A 288 -11.87 -2.73 8.56
CA ASP A 288 -12.47 -2.51 9.88
C ASP A 288 -11.77 -1.38 10.66
N THR A 289 -12.34 -1.02 11.80
CA THR A 289 -11.80 -0.02 12.73
C THR A 289 -10.89 -0.63 13.81
N ASN A 290 -10.58 -1.92 13.75
CA ASN A 290 -9.65 -2.54 14.70
C ASN A 290 -8.24 -1.96 14.52
N ARG A 291 -7.46 -1.90 15.59
CA ARG A 291 -6.02 -1.59 15.53
C ARG A 291 -5.24 -2.70 14.84
N VAL A 292 -5.66 -3.95 15.07
CA VAL A 292 -5.20 -5.11 14.28
C VAL A 292 -6.13 -5.27 13.09
N LEU A 293 -5.95 -4.37 12.14
CA LEU A 293 -6.79 -4.17 10.96
C LEU A 293 -6.98 -5.45 10.14
N SER A 294 -8.22 -5.75 9.79
CA SER A 294 -8.60 -6.65 8.70
C SER A 294 -9.02 -5.85 7.47
N TYR A 295 -8.68 -6.36 6.31
CA TYR A 295 -9.12 -5.81 5.04
C TYR A 295 -9.40 -6.94 4.05
N TYR A 296 -10.47 -6.83 3.28
CA TYR A 296 -10.87 -7.89 2.37
C TYR A 296 -11.79 -7.40 1.25
N ARG A 297 -11.86 -8.18 0.21
CA ARG A 297 -12.67 -7.92 -0.98
C ARG A 297 -12.91 -9.22 -1.74
N LEU A 298 -13.78 -9.19 -2.71
CA LEU A 298 -13.84 -10.24 -3.72
C LEU A 298 -12.66 -10.11 -4.71
N SER A 299 -12.23 -11.22 -5.29
CA SER A 299 -11.33 -11.24 -6.45
C SER A 299 -11.94 -10.46 -7.62
N PRO A 300 -11.15 -10.02 -8.62
CA PRO A 300 -11.67 -9.27 -9.77
C PRO A 300 -12.78 -10.00 -10.55
N ASP A 301 -12.74 -11.32 -10.57
CA ASP A 301 -13.77 -12.18 -11.18
C ASP A 301 -14.99 -12.46 -10.27
N GLY A 302 -14.97 -11.93 -9.04
CA GLY A 302 -16.05 -12.07 -8.07
C GLY A 302 -16.21 -13.46 -7.45
N THR A 303 -15.25 -14.39 -7.66
CA THR A 303 -15.41 -15.79 -7.25
C THR A 303 -14.78 -16.15 -5.92
N ARG A 304 -13.85 -15.38 -5.40
CA ARG A 304 -13.05 -15.68 -4.20
C ARG A 304 -13.09 -14.53 -3.21
N VAL A 305 -12.96 -14.84 -1.92
CA VAL A 305 -12.64 -13.84 -0.91
C VAL A 305 -11.11 -13.73 -0.80
N LEU A 306 -10.60 -12.52 -0.95
CA LEU A 306 -9.22 -12.15 -0.65
C LEU A 306 -9.23 -11.48 0.72
N TYR A 307 -8.70 -12.17 1.74
CA TYR A 307 -8.72 -11.69 3.12
C TYR A 307 -7.32 -11.38 3.61
N GLY A 308 -7.09 -10.13 3.99
CA GLY A 308 -5.81 -9.64 4.48
C GLY A 308 -5.88 -9.09 5.88
N GLY A 309 -4.73 -9.10 6.55
CA GLY A 309 -4.62 -8.57 7.91
C GLY A 309 -3.22 -8.70 8.49
N ARG A 310 -3.08 -8.22 9.73
CA ARG A 310 -1.85 -8.33 10.51
C ARG A 310 -1.88 -9.60 11.36
N ALA A 311 -1.81 -10.75 10.71
CA ALA A 311 -1.86 -12.04 11.39
C ALA A 311 -0.69 -12.23 12.37
N SER A 312 0.48 -11.66 12.07
CA SER A 312 1.67 -11.72 12.94
C SER A 312 2.36 -10.37 13.03
N PHE A 313 2.86 -10.04 14.23
CA PHE A 313 3.79 -8.93 14.49
C PHE A 313 5.24 -9.43 14.63
N ARG A 314 5.46 -10.74 14.48
CA ARG A 314 6.78 -11.36 14.31
C ARG A 314 6.95 -11.75 12.84
N ARG A 315 8.18 -11.97 12.43
CA ARG A 315 8.45 -12.55 11.11
C ARG A 315 7.82 -13.94 11.05
N ALA A 316 6.94 -14.16 10.09
CA ALA A 316 6.29 -15.42 9.82
C ALA A 316 6.18 -15.61 8.30
N THR A 317 6.14 -16.84 7.84
CA THR A 317 5.82 -17.16 6.47
C THR A 317 4.33 -16.97 6.22
N ALA A 318 3.93 -16.85 4.96
CA ALA A 318 2.52 -16.72 4.62
C ALA A 318 1.73 -17.99 5.00
N ARG A 319 2.32 -19.16 4.82
CA ARG A 319 1.75 -20.46 5.22
C ARG A 319 1.49 -20.53 6.73
N GLU A 320 2.42 -20.06 7.55
CA GLU A 320 2.23 -20.01 9.03
C GLU A 320 1.16 -19.00 9.46
N ALA A 321 0.98 -17.92 8.70
CA ALA A 321 -0.03 -16.90 8.97
C ALA A 321 -1.44 -17.29 8.51
N ALA A 322 -1.56 -18.16 7.49
CA ALA A 322 -2.81 -18.50 6.82
C ALA A 322 -3.90 -19.06 7.78
N PRO A 323 -3.62 -19.98 8.72
CA PRO A 323 -4.65 -20.48 9.66
C PRO A 323 -5.25 -19.36 10.50
N ARG A 324 -4.44 -18.37 10.88
CA ARG A 324 -4.92 -17.24 11.66
C ARG A 324 -5.79 -16.30 10.85
N LEU A 325 -5.40 -16.00 9.59
CA LEU A 325 -6.22 -15.19 8.69
C LEU A 325 -7.54 -15.89 8.37
N HIS A 326 -7.51 -17.21 8.17
CA HIS A 326 -8.72 -17.99 7.97
C HIS A 326 -9.65 -17.90 9.21
N ALA A 327 -9.12 -18.06 10.42
CA ALA A 327 -9.91 -17.90 11.64
C ALA A 327 -10.50 -16.48 11.78
N MET A 328 -9.76 -15.43 11.39
CA MET A 328 -10.27 -14.06 11.35
C MET A 328 -11.38 -13.91 10.30
N MET A 329 -11.24 -14.49 9.12
CA MET A 329 -12.29 -14.52 8.08
C MET A 329 -13.54 -15.24 8.58
N VAL A 330 -13.40 -16.38 9.23
CA VAL A 330 -14.50 -17.16 9.82
C VAL A 330 -15.22 -16.38 10.94
N SER A 331 -14.52 -15.52 11.68
CA SER A 331 -15.17 -14.66 12.67
C SER A 331 -16.09 -13.62 12.03
N VAL A 332 -15.82 -13.23 10.77
CA VAL A 332 -16.70 -12.36 9.98
C VAL A 332 -17.83 -13.17 9.35
N TRP A 333 -17.52 -14.33 8.76
CA TRP A 333 -18.45 -15.20 8.07
C TRP A 333 -18.31 -16.65 8.56
N PRO A 334 -19.04 -17.08 9.62
CA PRO A 334 -18.96 -18.43 10.19
C PRO A 334 -19.22 -19.55 9.18
N GLU A 335 -20.01 -19.28 8.15
CA GLU A 335 -20.33 -20.22 7.08
C GLU A 335 -19.10 -20.62 6.23
N LEU A 336 -18.05 -19.78 6.19
CA LEU A 336 -16.80 -20.07 5.47
C LEU A 336 -15.84 -20.97 6.27
N ALA A 337 -16.26 -21.53 7.41
CA ALA A 337 -15.39 -22.37 8.25
C ALA A 337 -14.80 -23.60 7.53
N ARG A 338 -15.49 -24.10 6.51
CA ARG A 338 -15.04 -25.25 5.70
C ARG A 338 -14.41 -24.84 4.36
N THR A 339 -14.43 -23.54 4.02
CA THR A 339 -13.85 -23.02 2.79
C THR A 339 -12.34 -23.13 2.84
N ARG A 340 -11.73 -23.72 1.82
CA ARG A 340 -10.28 -23.93 1.75
C ARG A 340 -9.55 -22.68 1.24
N VAL A 341 -8.28 -22.60 1.61
CA VAL A 341 -7.36 -21.55 1.14
C VAL A 341 -6.49 -22.10 0.02
N THR A 342 -6.50 -21.45 -1.13
CA THR A 342 -5.71 -21.82 -2.30
C THR A 342 -4.41 -21.05 -2.42
N HIS A 343 -4.35 -19.83 -1.90
CA HIS A 343 -3.15 -19.00 -1.95
C HIS A 343 -2.93 -18.31 -0.61
N ALA A 344 -1.67 -18.16 -0.22
CA ALA A 344 -1.26 -17.29 0.86
C ALA A 344 0.02 -16.56 0.48
N TRP A 345 0.13 -15.27 0.84
CA TRP A 345 1.33 -14.47 0.57
C TRP A 345 1.49 -13.33 1.56
N THR A 346 2.64 -12.70 1.52
CA THR A 346 2.99 -11.58 2.38
C THR A 346 3.80 -10.54 1.63
N GLY A 347 3.73 -9.30 2.08
CA GLY A 347 4.56 -8.20 1.61
C GLY A 347 4.76 -7.16 2.71
N ASN A 348 5.84 -6.37 2.61
CA ASN A 348 6.14 -5.34 3.59
C ASN A 348 5.40 -4.04 3.30
N VAL A 349 4.73 -3.52 4.31
CA VAL A 349 4.18 -2.15 4.33
C VAL A 349 5.10 -1.28 5.17
N ALA A 350 5.36 -0.04 4.75
CA ALA A 350 6.11 0.91 5.56
C ALA A 350 5.17 1.86 6.31
N PHE A 351 5.37 1.94 7.61
CA PHE A 351 4.80 2.93 8.51
C PHE A 351 5.86 3.96 8.92
N THR A 352 5.42 5.13 9.36
CA THR A 352 6.23 6.19 9.94
C THR A 352 5.80 6.43 11.39
N PHE A 353 6.59 7.13 12.17
CA PHE A 353 6.28 7.38 13.57
C PHE A 353 5.20 8.46 13.77
N ASP A 354 4.90 9.24 12.75
CA ASP A 354 3.88 10.30 12.72
C ASP A 354 2.68 9.97 11.84
N HIS A 355 2.62 8.75 11.30
CA HIS A 355 1.52 8.23 10.51
C HIS A 355 1.21 9.01 9.21
N VAL A 356 2.16 9.77 8.68
CA VAL A 356 2.03 10.44 7.37
C VAL A 356 3.10 9.96 6.39
N PRO A 357 2.81 9.98 5.07
CA PRO A 357 3.82 9.81 4.04
C PRO A 357 4.80 10.98 4.01
N HIS A 358 6.01 10.72 3.54
CA HIS A 358 7.06 11.73 3.41
C HIS A 358 7.71 11.67 2.03
N MET A 359 8.00 12.84 1.47
CA MET A 359 8.93 13.03 0.37
C MET A 359 9.89 14.18 0.70
N GLY A 360 11.04 14.19 0.05
CA GLY A 360 12.03 15.24 0.32
C GLY A 360 13.41 14.88 -0.21
N VAL A 361 14.41 15.58 0.33
CA VAL A 361 15.83 15.40 -0.01
C VAL A 361 16.63 15.27 1.27
N HIS A 362 17.55 14.31 1.29
CA HIS A 362 18.54 14.14 2.37
C HIS A 362 19.92 13.87 1.76
N ASP A 363 20.92 14.66 2.10
CA ASP A 363 22.26 14.65 1.54
C ASP A 363 22.28 14.69 0.00
N GLY A 364 21.32 15.40 -0.61
CA GLY A 364 21.12 15.50 -2.04
C GLY A 364 20.36 14.34 -2.68
N VAL A 365 20.07 13.27 -1.95
CA VAL A 365 19.29 12.12 -2.43
C VAL A 365 17.81 12.37 -2.21
N HIS A 366 17.00 12.30 -3.27
CA HIS A 366 15.55 12.39 -3.20
C HIS A 366 14.95 11.09 -2.63
N TYR A 367 13.88 11.22 -1.87
CA TYR A 367 13.15 10.06 -1.34
C TYR A 367 11.64 10.30 -1.33
N ALA A 368 10.87 9.22 -1.43
CA ALA A 368 9.44 9.20 -1.14
C ALA A 368 9.07 7.85 -0.51
N ALA A 369 8.45 7.88 0.68
CA ALA A 369 8.22 6.67 1.48
C ALA A 369 7.13 6.85 2.54
N GLY A 370 6.78 5.76 3.23
CA GLY A 370 5.90 5.78 4.39
C GLY A 370 4.41 5.85 4.02
N CYS A 371 3.96 5.15 2.98
CA CYS A 371 2.57 5.21 2.48
C CYS A 371 1.50 4.65 3.43
N GLN A 372 1.83 4.21 4.64
CA GLN A 372 0.90 3.74 5.68
C GLN A 372 -0.08 2.63 5.22
N GLY A 373 0.26 1.86 4.17
CA GLY A 373 -0.63 0.86 3.57
C GLY A 373 -1.63 1.40 2.55
N SER A 374 -1.57 2.69 2.19
CA SER A 374 -2.34 3.30 1.09
C SER A 374 -1.50 3.47 -0.19
N GLY A 375 -0.52 2.59 -0.39
CA GLY A 375 0.55 2.77 -1.37
C GLY A 375 0.14 2.77 -2.83
N VAL A 376 -0.99 2.17 -3.22
CA VAL A 376 -1.35 2.06 -4.65
C VAL A 376 -1.48 3.46 -5.27
N ALA A 377 -2.30 4.34 -4.72
CA ALA A 377 -2.43 5.71 -5.20
C ALA A 377 -1.33 6.62 -4.64
N MET A 378 -1.07 6.58 -3.35
CA MET A 378 -0.14 7.48 -2.67
C MET A 378 1.29 7.35 -3.17
N ALA A 379 1.84 6.13 -3.28
CA ALA A 379 3.23 5.97 -3.75
C ALA A 379 3.36 6.36 -5.23
N THR A 380 2.36 6.07 -6.06
CA THR A 380 2.31 6.51 -7.45
C THR A 380 2.36 8.04 -7.53
N TYR A 381 1.52 8.71 -6.74
CA TYR A 381 1.46 10.18 -6.70
C TYR A 381 2.74 10.82 -6.17
N LEU A 382 3.32 10.29 -5.08
CA LEU A 382 4.57 10.83 -4.52
C LEU A 382 5.74 10.66 -5.49
N GLY A 383 5.78 9.56 -6.26
CA GLY A 383 6.75 9.38 -7.33
C GLY A 383 6.63 10.46 -8.40
N TYR A 384 5.42 10.73 -8.86
CA TYR A 384 5.12 11.82 -9.80
C TYR A 384 5.56 13.19 -9.26
N GLN A 385 5.21 13.52 -8.03
CA GLN A 385 5.60 14.79 -7.41
C GLN A 385 7.12 14.94 -7.24
N THR A 386 7.81 13.83 -6.92
CA THR A 386 9.27 13.83 -6.85
C THR A 386 9.91 14.11 -8.21
N ALA A 387 9.33 13.54 -9.27
CA ALA A 387 9.78 13.78 -10.64
C ALA A 387 9.60 15.24 -11.07
N LEU A 388 8.43 15.82 -10.79
CA LEU A 388 8.17 17.24 -11.06
C LEU A 388 9.15 18.16 -10.34
N LYS A 389 9.49 17.84 -9.08
CA LYS A 389 10.47 18.59 -8.29
C LYS A 389 11.85 18.56 -8.95
N ILE A 390 12.33 17.39 -9.39
CA ILE A 390 13.64 17.21 -10.08
C ILE A 390 13.64 17.92 -11.43
N ALA A 391 12.56 17.81 -12.19
CA ALA A 391 12.43 18.46 -13.51
C ALA A 391 12.22 19.99 -13.43
N GLY A 392 12.06 20.57 -12.22
CA GLY A 392 11.74 21.99 -12.06
C GLY A 392 10.37 22.38 -12.59
N LYS A 393 9.41 21.45 -12.59
CA LYS A 393 8.05 21.61 -13.13
C LYS A 393 6.96 21.64 -12.04
N SER A 394 7.33 21.65 -10.76
CA SER A 394 6.35 21.77 -9.67
C SER A 394 5.67 23.16 -9.72
N VAL A 395 4.35 23.16 -9.85
CA VAL A 395 3.56 24.41 -9.82
C VAL A 395 3.44 24.95 -8.40
N ALA A 396 3.33 24.02 -7.42
CA ALA A 396 3.30 24.33 -6.00
C ALA A 396 4.00 23.18 -5.23
N PRO A 397 4.54 23.45 -4.04
CA PRO A 397 5.09 22.40 -3.19
C PRO A 397 4.02 21.39 -2.80
N CYS A 398 4.31 20.10 -2.94
CA CYS A 398 3.46 19.01 -2.46
C CYS A 398 3.31 19.10 -0.93
N ALA A 399 2.12 18.88 -0.40
CA ALA A 399 1.88 18.95 1.04
C ALA A 399 2.72 17.97 1.86
N PHE A 400 3.17 16.87 1.26
CA PHE A 400 4.04 15.87 1.87
C PHE A 400 5.54 16.18 1.74
N ASP A 401 5.91 17.25 1.02
CA ASP A 401 7.32 17.61 0.82
C ASP A 401 7.90 18.31 2.03
N ALA A 402 9.14 17.95 2.36
CA ALA A 402 9.95 18.57 3.42
C ALA A 402 9.28 18.62 4.81
N LEU A 403 8.36 17.71 5.10
CA LEU A 403 7.82 17.54 6.46
C LEU A 403 8.95 17.09 7.41
N PRO A 404 8.93 17.52 8.69
CA PRO A 404 9.76 16.92 9.71
C PRO A 404 9.56 15.40 9.71
N PHE A 405 10.65 14.63 9.51
CA PHE A 405 10.55 13.17 9.40
C PHE A 405 11.12 12.53 10.68
N PRO A 406 10.28 12.19 11.66
CA PRO A 406 10.74 11.76 12.98
C PRO A 406 11.33 10.36 12.96
N THR A 407 12.24 10.13 13.92
CA THR A 407 12.75 8.80 14.29
C THR A 407 12.77 8.67 15.81
N ARG A 408 13.22 7.54 16.33
CA ARG A 408 13.40 7.31 17.77
C ARG A 408 14.89 6.98 18.05
N PRO A 409 15.47 7.44 19.18
CA PRO A 409 16.90 7.26 19.47
C PRO A 409 17.38 5.80 19.41
N THR A 410 16.57 4.86 19.90
CA THR A 410 16.90 3.42 19.96
C THR A 410 16.50 2.65 18.70
N TYR A 411 15.91 3.32 17.69
CA TYR A 411 15.42 2.66 16.48
C TYR A 411 16.45 2.71 15.35
N THR A 412 16.91 1.56 14.93
CA THR A 412 17.93 1.39 13.88
C THR A 412 17.37 0.91 12.53
N GLY A 413 16.03 0.77 12.41
CA GLY A 413 15.34 0.25 11.23
C GLY A 413 14.91 -1.22 11.37
N ASP A 414 15.13 -1.85 12.54
CA ASP A 414 14.54 -3.15 12.88
C ASP A 414 13.45 -2.93 13.94
N PRO A 415 12.19 -3.22 13.64
CA PRO A 415 11.06 -2.88 14.52
C PRO A 415 10.85 -3.94 15.62
N TRP A 416 11.85 -4.12 16.49
CA TRP A 416 11.90 -5.07 17.62
C TRP A 416 10.71 -4.96 18.57
N PHE A 417 10.10 -3.78 18.67
CA PHE A 417 8.97 -3.47 19.56
C PHE A 417 7.61 -3.98 19.04
N LEU A 418 7.49 -4.36 17.77
CA LEU A 418 6.21 -4.76 17.16
C LEU A 418 5.48 -5.89 17.89
N PRO A 419 6.12 -6.94 18.42
CA PRO A 419 5.40 -7.99 19.17
C PRO A 419 4.69 -7.45 20.41
N VAL A 420 5.32 -6.50 21.12
CA VAL A 420 4.74 -5.85 22.31
C VAL A 420 3.56 -4.97 21.92
N VAL A 421 3.75 -4.08 20.94
CA VAL A 421 2.70 -3.19 20.42
C VAL A 421 1.52 -4.01 19.88
N GLY A 422 1.80 -5.08 19.14
CA GLY A 422 0.76 -5.95 18.61
C GLY A 422 -0.06 -6.67 19.70
N SER A 423 0.58 -7.07 20.80
CA SER A 423 -0.11 -7.67 21.95
C SER A 423 -0.98 -6.64 22.67
N TYR A 424 -0.48 -5.42 22.85
CA TYR A 424 -1.24 -4.31 23.40
C TYR A 424 -2.46 -3.97 22.54
N TYR A 425 -2.32 -3.87 21.23
CA TYR A 425 -3.44 -3.57 20.31
C TYR A 425 -4.51 -4.66 20.35
N ARG A 426 -4.13 -5.95 20.37
CA ARG A 426 -5.08 -7.06 20.50
C ARG A 426 -5.86 -7.03 21.81
N LEU A 427 -5.17 -6.71 22.91
CA LEU A 427 -5.83 -6.56 24.22
C LEU A 427 -6.83 -5.40 24.21
N ARG A 428 -6.46 -4.25 23.61
CA ARG A 428 -7.36 -3.09 23.50
C ARG A 428 -8.58 -3.39 22.65
N ASP A 429 -8.40 -3.99 21.46
CA ASP A 429 -9.50 -4.36 20.58
C ASP A 429 -10.45 -5.38 21.25
N TRP A 430 -9.90 -6.31 22.02
CA TRP A 430 -10.69 -7.29 22.80
C TRP A 430 -11.47 -6.65 23.95
N LEU A 431 -10.86 -5.74 24.73
CA LEU A 431 -11.51 -5.00 25.79
C LEU A 431 -12.66 -4.15 25.27
N GLU A 432 -12.43 -3.38 24.21
CA GLU A 432 -13.45 -2.51 23.59
C GLU A 432 -14.67 -3.31 23.10
N ARG A 433 -14.45 -4.50 22.53
CA ARG A 433 -15.55 -5.40 22.15
C ARG A 433 -16.31 -5.95 23.36
N ARG A 434 -15.63 -6.34 24.43
CA ARG A 434 -16.28 -6.87 25.64
C ARG A 434 -17.07 -5.83 26.44
N LEU A 435 -16.57 -4.60 26.49
CA LEU A 435 -17.26 -3.49 27.16
C LEU A 435 -18.48 -2.98 26.36
N ALA A 436 -18.60 -3.40 25.11
CA ALA A 436 -19.66 -3.02 24.20
C ALA A 436 -20.75 -4.11 24.03
N ALA A 437 -20.52 -5.32 24.54
CA ALA A 437 -21.44 -6.45 24.56
C ALA A 437 -22.27 -6.45 25.84
#